data_4aafcea7df87088dbb35aa6f288ad059
#
_entry.id   4aafcea7df87088dbb35aa6f288ad059
#
_cell.length_a   1.000
_cell.length_b   1.000
_cell.length_c   1.000
_cell.angle_alpha   90.00
_cell.angle_beta   90.00
_cell.angle_gamma   90.00
#
_symmetry.space_group_name_H-M   'P 1'
#
loop_
_entity.id
_entity.type
_entity.pdbx_description
1 polymer ?
#
loop_
_entity_poly.entity_id
_entity_poly.type
_entity_poly.pdbx_seq_one_letter_code
_entity_poly.pdbx_strand_id
1 'polypeptide(L)'
;MIIKSLKLKDYRNYEILNIEFDHATNIFYGDNAQGKTNILEGVYLSGTTKSHRGTKDRDLIRFGQDEAHIETVIEKNGVPWQIDMHLKKNSPQGIAINKVPIRRASELFGLTNFVFFSPEDLNIIKNGPAERRRFMDLELSQLDKVYLSDLANYNRTLNQRNRLLKDAYYRDDILDTLDVWDMQLVQYGEKIIQRRLRFIEEVNAIIGDIHHKLTGGRERIGLSYEPGCGALSLDAALEKNRERDIRMKSTSVGPHRDDICFMAGGIDIRRFGSQGQQRTAALSLKLSEIELVRQIIKDTPVLLLDDVLSELDKHRQNYLLDSIHDIQTLITCTGLDEFVNHRFSINKVFHVQNGHVSKEN
;
A
#
# COMPACT_ATOMS: atom_id res chain seq x y z
N MET A 1 0.08 -10.42 14.87
CA MET A 1 1.09 -9.35 15.09
C MET A 1 0.41 -8.14 15.71
N ILE A 2 1.06 -7.43 16.66
CA ILE A 2 0.55 -6.17 17.25
C ILE A 2 1.67 -5.13 17.35
N ILE A 3 1.31 -3.85 17.26
CA ILE A 3 2.21 -2.73 17.53
C ILE A 3 2.10 -2.39 19.01
N LYS A 4 3.23 -2.28 19.70
CA LYS A 4 3.31 -1.89 21.11
C LYS A 4 3.51 -0.39 21.29
N SER A 5 4.41 0.20 20.52
CA SER A 5 4.73 1.63 20.65
C SER A 5 5.23 2.25 19.36
N LEU A 6 5.09 3.58 19.28
CA LEU A 6 5.65 4.43 18.25
C LEU A 6 6.35 5.61 18.89
N LYS A 7 7.58 5.90 18.45
CA LYS A 7 8.27 7.15 18.75
C LYS A 7 8.62 7.85 17.45
N LEU A 8 8.32 9.13 17.41
CA LEU A 8 8.67 10.02 16.30
C LEU A 8 9.55 11.16 16.83
N LYS A 9 10.58 11.50 16.07
CA LYS A 9 11.40 12.68 16.32
C LYS A 9 11.59 13.43 15.01
N ASP A 10 11.26 14.72 15.01
CA ASP A 10 11.35 15.63 13.86
C ASP A 10 10.67 15.11 12.60
N TYR A 11 9.51 14.45 12.79
CA TYR A 11 8.73 13.84 11.74
C TYR A 11 7.43 14.60 11.47
N ARG A 12 7.20 15.08 10.24
CA ARG A 12 6.04 15.87 9.85
C ARG A 12 5.85 17.09 10.76
N ASN A 13 4.78 17.12 11.55
CA ASN A 13 4.49 18.20 12.53
C ASN A 13 4.93 17.83 13.96
N TYR A 14 5.47 16.63 14.18
CA TYR A 14 5.92 16.17 15.48
C TYR A 14 7.39 16.51 15.73
N GLU A 15 7.67 17.26 16.78
CA GLU A 15 9.03 17.43 17.31
C GLU A 15 9.47 16.15 18.04
N ILE A 16 8.68 15.75 19.02
CA ILE A 16 8.83 14.49 19.76
C ILE A 16 7.44 13.93 20.02
N LEU A 17 7.25 12.65 19.72
CA LEU A 17 6.06 11.89 20.05
C LEU A 17 6.45 10.52 20.60
N ASN A 18 5.81 10.12 21.72
CA ASN A 18 5.92 8.78 22.29
C ASN A 18 4.51 8.27 22.59
N ILE A 19 4.12 7.16 21.96
CA ILE A 19 2.79 6.54 22.15
C ILE A 19 2.98 5.05 22.42
N GLU A 20 2.24 4.56 23.42
CA GLU A 20 2.02 3.13 23.66
C GLU A 20 0.61 2.76 23.25
N PHE A 21 0.47 1.76 22.38
CA PHE A 21 -0.81 1.30 21.88
C PHE A 21 -1.40 0.19 22.76
N ASP A 22 -2.73 0.07 22.73
CA ASP A 22 -3.44 -1.11 23.19
C ASP A 22 -3.40 -2.20 22.10
N HIS A 23 -3.56 -3.44 22.49
CA HIS A 23 -3.58 -4.59 21.58
C HIS A 23 -4.82 -4.68 20.69
N ALA A 24 -5.86 -3.90 20.97
CA ALA A 24 -7.10 -3.85 20.23
C ALA A 24 -7.29 -2.46 19.58
N THR A 25 -8.30 -1.70 19.98
CA THR A 25 -8.66 -0.44 19.32
C THR A 25 -8.01 0.76 19.97
N ASN A 26 -7.33 1.57 19.14
CA ASN A 26 -6.72 2.84 19.50
C ASN A 26 -7.32 3.95 18.63
N ILE A 27 -7.95 4.95 19.24
CA ILE A 27 -8.59 6.06 18.53
C ILE A 27 -7.78 7.35 18.73
N PHE A 28 -7.50 8.02 17.65
CA PHE A 28 -6.89 9.35 17.60
C PHE A 28 -7.93 10.34 17.09
N TYR A 29 -8.45 11.19 17.97
CA TYR A 29 -9.44 12.19 17.58
C TYR A 29 -8.92 13.62 17.77
N GLY A 30 -9.52 14.56 17.08
CA GLY A 30 -9.19 15.98 17.08
C GLY A 30 -9.51 16.63 15.74
N ASP A 31 -9.37 17.95 15.65
CA ASP A 31 -9.64 18.69 14.43
C ASP A 31 -8.77 18.26 13.24
N ASN A 32 -9.17 18.67 12.03
CA ASN A 32 -8.38 18.43 10.84
C ASN A 32 -7.04 19.14 10.90
N ALA A 33 -6.03 18.58 10.23
CA ALA A 33 -4.67 19.09 10.17
C ALA A 33 -3.89 19.09 11.51
N GLN A 34 -4.39 18.44 12.57
CA GLN A 34 -3.68 18.36 13.86
C GLN A 34 -2.53 17.33 13.87
N GLY A 35 -2.45 16.45 12.87
CA GLY A 35 -1.37 15.45 12.75
C GLY A 35 -1.82 14.01 12.92
N LYS A 36 -3.10 13.72 13.10
CA LYS A 36 -3.64 12.35 13.28
C LYS A 36 -3.14 11.37 12.20
N THR A 37 -3.33 11.71 10.93
CA THR A 37 -2.86 10.91 9.79
C THR A 37 -1.34 10.69 9.82
N ASN A 38 -0.56 11.65 10.31
CA ASN A 38 0.90 11.54 10.37
C ASN A 38 1.37 10.46 11.35
N ILE A 39 0.58 10.16 12.40
CA ILE A 39 0.83 9.02 13.30
C ILE A 39 0.69 7.70 12.54
N LEU A 40 -0.45 7.52 11.85
CA LEU A 40 -0.69 6.32 11.04
C LEU A 40 0.33 6.18 9.91
N GLU A 41 0.70 7.29 9.26
CA GLU A 41 1.73 7.31 8.23
C GLU A 41 3.10 6.87 8.78
N GLY A 42 3.48 7.31 9.98
CA GLY A 42 4.72 6.89 10.66
C GLY A 42 4.74 5.39 10.95
N VAL A 43 3.63 4.85 11.46
CA VAL A 43 3.46 3.41 11.66
C VAL A 43 3.59 2.65 10.35
N TYR A 44 2.83 3.04 9.32
CA TYR A 44 2.85 2.36 8.02
C TYR A 44 4.23 2.40 7.35
N LEU A 45 4.88 3.57 7.39
CA LEU A 45 6.22 3.76 6.85
C LEU A 45 7.24 2.82 7.51
N SER A 46 7.17 2.65 8.83
CA SER A 46 8.09 1.80 9.58
C SER A 46 8.04 0.32 9.14
N GLY A 47 6.92 -0.15 8.63
CA GLY A 47 6.76 -1.53 8.19
C GLY A 47 6.86 -1.75 6.68
N THR A 48 6.59 -0.71 5.88
CA THR A 48 6.54 -0.83 4.41
C THR A 48 7.66 -0.08 3.70
N THR A 49 8.43 0.74 4.42
CA THR A 49 9.47 1.63 3.89
C THR A 49 8.96 2.69 2.90
N LYS A 50 7.66 2.80 2.73
CA LYS A 50 7.01 3.74 1.80
C LYS A 50 5.86 4.46 2.48
N SER A 51 5.73 5.76 2.22
CA SER A 51 4.52 6.48 2.60
C SER A 51 3.32 5.98 1.77
N HIS A 52 2.18 5.75 2.42
CA HIS A 52 0.93 5.40 1.71
C HIS A 52 0.51 6.50 0.71
N ARG A 53 0.83 7.76 1.01
CA ARG A 53 0.59 8.91 0.13
C ARG A 53 1.58 9.04 -1.03
N GLY A 54 2.64 8.20 -1.08
CA GLY A 54 3.71 8.32 -2.06
C GLY A 54 4.60 9.55 -1.88
N THR A 55 4.60 10.13 -0.69
CA THR A 55 5.44 11.27 -0.32
C THR A 55 6.92 10.88 -0.35
N LYS A 56 7.78 11.78 -0.79
CA LYS A 56 9.24 11.58 -0.77
C LYS A 56 9.76 11.67 0.67
N ASP A 57 10.77 10.87 1.01
CA ASP A 57 11.33 10.80 2.37
C ASP A 57 11.70 12.18 2.93
N ARG A 58 12.26 13.07 2.10
CA ARG A 58 12.63 14.44 2.50
C ARG A 58 11.44 15.29 2.96
N ASP A 59 10.24 15.01 2.41
CA ASP A 59 9.03 15.77 2.70
C ASP A 59 8.29 15.22 3.95
N LEU A 60 8.80 14.11 4.52
CA LEU A 60 8.37 13.52 5.79
C LEU A 60 9.11 14.16 6.98
N ILE A 61 10.27 14.78 6.73
CA ILE A 61 11.08 15.45 7.75
C ILE A 61 10.39 16.76 8.15
N ARG A 62 10.39 17.07 9.46
CA ARG A 62 9.79 18.29 10.00
C ARG A 62 10.40 19.53 9.34
N PHE A 63 9.57 20.51 9.07
CA PHE A 63 10.03 21.76 8.46
C PHE A 63 11.13 22.42 9.29
N GLY A 64 12.22 22.79 8.63
CA GLY A 64 13.39 23.37 9.29
C GLY A 64 14.43 22.36 9.79
N GLN A 65 14.13 21.05 9.75
CA GLN A 65 15.06 19.98 10.14
C GLN A 65 15.68 19.28 8.92
N ASP A 66 16.79 18.58 9.11
CA ASP A 66 17.52 17.87 8.06
C ASP A 66 17.34 16.34 8.14
N GLU A 67 16.87 15.84 9.28
CA GLU A 67 16.65 14.42 9.53
C GLU A 67 15.44 14.19 10.44
N ALA A 68 14.88 12.98 10.36
CA ALA A 68 13.81 12.51 11.22
C ALA A 68 14.06 11.05 11.63
N HIS A 69 13.54 10.67 12.79
CA HIS A 69 13.62 9.32 13.31
C HIS A 69 12.24 8.76 13.63
N ILE A 70 12.05 7.48 13.29
CA ILE A 70 10.86 6.70 13.63
C ILE A 70 11.35 5.43 14.32
N GLU A 71 10.88 5.17 15.53
CA GLU A 71 11.07 3.91 16.25
C GLU A 71 9.71 3.26 16.47
N THR A 72 9.53 2.04 15.99
CA THR A 72 8.30 1.26 16.19
C THR A 72 8.65 -0.06 16.87
N VAL A 73 7.99 -0.38 17.96
CA VAL A 73 8.10 -1.70 18.60
C VAL A 73 6.84 -2.50 18.25
N ILE A 74 7.07 -3.66 17.67
CA ILE A 74 6.03 -4.63 17.35
C ILE A 74 6.24 -5.91 18.16
N GLU A 75 5.17 -6.66 18.39
CA GLU A 75 5.23 -8.02 18.93
C GLU A 75 4.65 -8.99 17.90
N LYS A 76 5.41 -10.00 17.54
CA LYS A 76 5.01 -11.06 16.62
C LYS A 76 5.35 -12.42 17.22
N ASN A 77 4.34 -13.30 17.36
CA ASN A 77 4.48 -14.62 18.00
C ASN A 77 5.10 -14.55 19.41
N GLY A 78 4.74 -13.51 20.19
CA GLY A 78 5.27 -13.28 21.55
C GLY A 78 6.68 -12.72 21.60
N VAL A 79 7.32 -12.45 20.44
CA VAL A 79 8.68 -11.88 20.35
C VAL A 79 8.61 -10.41 20.01
N PRO A 80 9.23 -9.52 20.81
CA PRO A 80 9.32 -8.10 20.48
C PRO A 80 10.39 -7.83 19.42
N TRP A 81 10.06 -6.93 18.48
CA TRP A 81 10.96 -6.44 17.45
C TRP A 81 10.93 -4.93 17.43
N GLN A 82 12.10 -4.32 17.49
CA GLN A 82 12.26 -2.88 17.33
C GLN A 82 12.69 -2.57 15.90
N ILE A 83 11.97 -1.67 15.25
CA ILE A 83 12.25 -1.17 13.91
C ILE A 83 12.61 0.30 14.05
N ASP A 84 13.81 0.65 13.65
CA ASP A 84 14.32 2.02 13.66
C ASP A 84 14.49 2.50 12.22
N MET A 85 13.93 3.68 11.91
CA MET A 85 14.11 4.32 10.61
C MET A 85 14.71 5.71 10.81
N HIS A 86 15.70 6.01 9.98
CA HIS A 86 16.38 7.29 9.94
C HIS A 86 16.21 7.91 8.54
N LEU A 87 15.49 9.00 8.46
CA LEU A 87 15.26 9.77 7.24
C LEU A 87 16.23 10.94 7.18
N LYS A 88 16.86 11.16 6.03
CA LYS A 88 17.75 12.30 5.75
C LYS A 88 17.38 12.92 4.41
N LYS A 89 17.46 14.26 4.32
CA LYS A 89 17.09 15.00 3.09
C LYS A 89 17.84 14.57 1.85
N ASN A 90 19.15 14.27 1.99
CA ASN A 90 20.06 14.06 0.86
C ASN A 90 20.71 12.67 0.87
N SER A 91 20.15 11.73 1.60
CA SER A 91 20.67 10.37 1.70
C SER A 91 19.52 9.35 1.65
N PRO A 92 19.78 8.13 1.21
CA PRO A 92 18.80 7.05 1.38
C PRO A 92 18.45 6.86 2.86
N GLN A 93 17.21 6.41 3.10
CA GLN A 93 16.77 6.06 4.46
C GLN A 93 17.63 4.95 5.06
N GLY A 94 18.01 5.10 6.32
CA GLY A 94 18.61 4.05 7.12
C GLY A 94 17.54 3.26 7.86
N ILE A 95 17.67 1.93 7.90
CA ILE A 95 16.74 1.06 8.63
C ILE A 95 17.56 0.08 9.48
N ALA A 96 17.11 -0.15 10.72
CA ALA A 96 17.67 -1.18 11.59
C ALA A 96 16.53 -2.01 12.22
N ILE A 97 16.81 -3.29 12.45
CA ILE A 97 15.94 -4.21 13.20
C ILE A 97 16.71 -4.62 14.45
N ASN A 98 16.12 -4.40 15.63
CA ASN A 98 16.77 -4.64 16.92
C ASN A 98 18.16 -3.98 16.99
N LYS A 99 18.27 -2.74 16.50
CA LYS A 99 19.52 -1.94 16.42
C LYS A 99 20.57 -2.48 15.44
N VAL A 100 20.26 -3.53 14.68
CA VAL A 100 21.14 -4.07 13.64
C VAL A 100 20.73 -3.47 12.29
N PRO A 101 21.60 -2.68 11.62
CA PRO A 101 21.30 -2.10 10.32
C PRO A 101 21.02 -3.17 9.26
N ILE A 102 19.96 -3.00 8.50
CA ILE A 102 19.62 -3.85 7.35
C ILE A 102 20.07 -3.19 6.04
N ARG A 103 20.43 -4.01 5.06
CA ARG A 103 20.89 -3.53 3.75
C ARG A 103 19.77 -3.45 2.72
N ARG A 104 18.71 -4.23 2.91
CA ARG A 104 17.61 -4.34 1.96
C ARG A 104 16.28 -4.20 2.69
N ALA A 105 15.38 -3.38 2.16
CA ALA A 105 14.01 -3.27 2.65
C ALA A 105 13.28 -4.63 2.74
N SER A 106 13.66 -5.59 1.89
CA SER A 106 13.10 -6.95 1.91
C SER A 106 13.38 -7.73 3.21
N GLU A 107 14.35 -7.30 4.03
CA GLU A 107 14.60 -7.91 5.33
C GLU A 107 13.54 -7.52 6.37
N LEU A 108 12.90 -6.37 6.18
CA LEU A 108 11.78 -5.89 7.00
C LEU A 108 10.47 -6.63 6.69
N PHE A 109 10.28 -7.03 5.42
CA PHE A 109 9.04 -7.67 5.00
C PHE A 109 8.85 -9.05 5.65
N GLY A 110 7.60 -9.29 6.09
CA GLY A 110 7.22 -10.47 6.86
C GLY A 110 7.37 -10.30 8.38
N LEU A 111 7.93 -9.17 8.87
CA LEU A 111 7.80 -8.77 10.28
C LEU A 111 6.48 -8.04 10.51
N THR A 112 6.07 -7.21 9.56
CA THR A 112 4.87 -6.37 9.65
C THR A 112 3.92 -6.68 8.51
N ASN A 113 2.61 -6.57 8.78
CA ASN A 113 1.56 -6.63 7.78
C ASN A 113 0.53 -5.57 8.16
N PHE A 114 0.42 -4.54 7.33
CA PHE A 114 -0.52 -3.44 7.52
C PHE A 114 -1.55 -3.41 6.41
N VAL A 115 -2.79 -3.19 6.78
CA VAL A 115 -3.83 -2.79 5.82
C VAL A 115 -4.23 -1.36 6.15
N PHE A 116 -3.93 -0.46 5.24
CA PHE A 116 -4.20 0.97 5.39
C PHE A 116 -5.45 1.35 4.62
N PHE A 117 -6.41 1.94 5.31
CA PHE A 117 -7.62 2.51 4.72
C PHE A 117 -7.56 4.03 4.77
N SER A 118 -7.82 4.67 3.66
CA SER A 118 -7.90 6.13 3.58
C SER A 118 -8.94 6.58 2.55
N PRO A 119 -9.38 7.84 2.59
CA PRO A 119 -10.23 8.42 1.55
C PRO A 119 -9.58 8.34 0.15
N GLU A 120 -8.25 8.34 0.09
CA GLU A 120 -7.49 8.23 -1.14
C GLU A 120 -7.60 6.85 -1.82
N ASP A 121 -8.05 5.80 -1.13
CA ASP A 121 -8.26 4.47 -1.72
C ASP A 121 -9.27 4.49 -2.88
N LEU A 122 -10.15 5.48 -2.90
CA LEU A 122 -11.04 5.73 -4.03
C LEU A 122 -10.26 5.98 -5.33
N ASN A 123 -9.04 6.50 -5.24
CA ASN A 123 -8.17 6.74 -6.39
C ASN A 123 -7.74 5.45 -7.10
N ILE A 124 -7.73 4.31 -6.41
CA ILE A 124 -7.49 2.98 -7.02
C ILE A 124 -8.53 2.72 -8.11
N ILE A 125 -9.77 3.13 -7.87
CA ILE A 125 -10.87 2.95 -8.82
C ILE A 125 -10.93 4.09 -9.84
N LYS A 126 -10.84 5.35 -9.38
CA LYS A 126 -11.07 6.55 -10.22
C LYS A 126 -9.89 6.93 -11.10
N ASN A 127 -8.68 6.80 -10.57
CA ASN A 127 -7.50 7.29 -11.25
C ASN A 127 -6.99 6.28 -12.31
N GLY A 128 -5.89 6.66 -12.97
CA GLY A 128 -5.28 5.85 -14.02
C GLY A 128 -4.61 4.56 -13.51
N PRO A 129 -4.13 3.71 -14.42
CA PRO A 129 -3.52 2.42 -14.12
C PRO A 129 -2.33 2.48 -13.15
N ALA A 130 -1.69 3.65 -13.01
CA ALA A 130 -0.53 3.83 -12.12
C ALA A 130 -0.90 3.57 -10.65
N GLU A 131 -2.08 4.04 -10.19
CA GLU A 131 -2.56 3.80 -8.82
C GLU A 131 -2.85 2.32 -8.58
N ARG A 132 -3.47 1.63 -9.53
CA ARG A 132 -3.77 0.20 -9.42
C ARG A 132 -2.52 -0.67 -9.42
N ARG A 133 -1.51 -0.31 -10.23
CA ARG A 133 -0.20 -1.00 -10.17
C ARG A 133 0.49 -0.75 -8.83
N ARG A 134 0.48 0.49 -8.35
CA ARG A 134 1.04 0.84 -7.04
C ARG A 134 0.38 0.04 -5.93
N PHE A 135 -0.94 -0.07 -5.96
CA PHE A 135 -1.71 -0.90 -5.03
C PHE A 135 -1.23 -2.36 -5.07
N MET A 136 -1.23 -3.01 -6.25
CA MET A 136 -0.74 -4.39 -6.38
C MET A 136 0.69 -4.55 -5.87
N ASP A 137 1.57 -3.62 -6.21
CA ASP A 137 2.99 -3.70 -5.84
C ASP A 137 3.19 -3.56 -4.33
N LEU A 138 2.44 -2.69 -3.66
CA LEU A 138 2.49 -2.53 -2.21
C LEU A 138 1.99 -3.80 -1.50
N GLU A 139 0.82 -4.29 -1.89
CA GLU A 139 0.22 -5.47 -1.26
C GLU A 139 1.06 -6.73 -1.50
N LEU A 140 1.41 -7.00 -2.74
CA LEU A 140 2.24 -8.17 -3.06
C LEU A 140 3.63 -8.10 -2.43
N SER A 141 4.22 -6.91 -2.29
CA SER A 141 5.51 -6.77 -1.62
C SER A 141 5.45 -7.10 -0.13
N GLN A 142 4.32 -6.85 0.55
CA GLN A 142 4.14 -7.26 1.95
C GLN A 142 3.96 -8.78 2.09
N LEU A 143 3.35 -9.44 1.10
CA LEU A 143 2.98 -10.84 1.13
C LEU A 143 4.07 -11.78 0.58
N ASP A 144 4.94 -11.28 -0.31
CA ASP A 144 5.86 -12.11 -1.10
C ASP A 144 7.22 -11.44 -1.30
N LYS A 145 8.24 -11.93 -0.57
CA LYS A 145 9.63 -11.42 -0.69
C LYS A 145 10.25 -11.68 -2.08
N VAL A 146 9.82 -12.73 -2.77
CA VAL A 146 10.31 -13.06 -4.11
C VAL A 146 9.77 -12.06 -5.11
N TYR A 147 8.46 -11.75 -5.01
CA TYR A 147 7.84 -10.69 -5.81
C TYR A 147 8.55 -9.35 -5.66
N LEU A 148 8.82 -8.92 -4.41
CA LEU A 148 9.54 -7.67 -4.15
C LEU A 148 10.93 -7.66 -4.81
N SER A 149 11.65 -8.77 -4.75
CA SER A 149 12.97 -8.90 -5.39
C SER A 149 12.86 -8.82 -6.92
N ASP A 150 11.92 -9.54 -7.51
CA ASP A 150 11.71 -9.56 -8.95
C ASP A 150 11.24 -8.17 -9.45
N LEU A 151 10.36 -7.49 -8.71
CA LEU A 151 9.93 -6.13 -9.01
C LEU A 151 11.10 -5.13 -8.98
N ALA A 152 11.97 -5.22 -7.98
CA ALA A 152 13.15 -4.35 -7.87
C ALA A 152 14.13 -4.59 -9.03
N ASN A 153 14.37 -5.85 -9.41
CA ASN A 153 15.23 -6.20 -10.53
C ASN A 153 14.62 -5.77 -11.86
N TYR A 154 13.32 -6.03 -12.06
CA TYR A 154 12.58 -5.58 -13.24
C TYR A 154 12.68 -4.06 -13.44
N ASN A 155 12.41 -3.29 -12.39
CA ASN A 155 12.46 -1.83 -12.47
C ASN A 155 13.88 -1.32 -12.76
N ARG A 156 14.92 -1.96 -12.21
CA ARG A 156 16.31 -1.64 -12.52
C ARG A 156 16.61 -1.91 -14.00
N THR A 157 16.26 -3.08 -14.50
CA THR A 157 16.45 -3.49 -15.90
C THR A 157 15.68 -2.57 -16.85
N LEU A 158 14.42 -2.24 -16.52
CA LEU A 158 13.60 -1.31 -17.29
C LEU A 158 14.25 0.07 -17.41
N ASN A 159 14.79 0.59 -16.31
CA ASN A 159 15.48 1.88 -16.31
C ASN A 159 16.75 1.84 -17.17
N GLN A 160 17.52 0.75 -17.14
CA GLN A 160 18.72 0.59 -17.98
C GLN A 160 18.34 0.47 -19.46
N ARG A 161 17.33 -0.36 -19.79
CA ARG A 161 16.82 -0.44 -21.17
C ARG A 161 16.33 0.91 -21.69
N ASN A 162 15.53 1.62 -20.89
CA ASN A 162 15.03 2.95 -21.28
C ASN A 162 16.15 3.98 -21.43
N ARG A 163 17.22 3.88 -20.64
CA ARG A 163 18.43 4.71 -20.82
C ARG A 163 19.12 4.39 -22.13
N LEU A 164 19.34 3.11 -22.41
CA LEU A 164 19.94 2.64 -23.65
C LEU A 164 19.14 3.12 -24.88
N LEU A 165 17.81 2.99 -24.85
CA LEU A 165 16.95 3.49 -25.94
C LEU A 165 17.06 5.01 -26.17
N LYS A 166 17.35 5.80 -25.13
CA LYS A 166 17.61 7.24 -25.26
C LYS A 166 18.99 7.53 -25.86
N ASP A 167 20.00 6.77 -25.43
CA ASP A 167 21.40 6.95 -25.85
C ASP A 167 21.62 6.43 -27.29
N ALA A 168 20.83 5.46 -27.76
CA ALA A 168 20.84 4.90 -29.10
C ALA A 168 20.56 5.94 -30.22
N TYR A 169 19.94 7.08 -29.90
CA TYR A 169 19.77 8.19 -30.82
C TYR A 169 21.12 8.75 -31.33
N TYR A 170 22.18 8.61 -30.55
CA TYR A 170 23.52 9.11 -30.86
C TYR A 170 24.49 8.01 -31.29
N ARG A 171 24.15 6.73 -31.05
CA ARG A 171 25.06 5.59 -31.23
C ARG A 171 24.26 4.31 -31.53
N ASP A 172 24.17 3.95 -32.82
CA ASP A 172 23.41 2.76 -33.25
C ASP A 172 24.01 1.43 -32.73
N ASP A 173 25.34 1.39 -32.54
CA ASP A 173 26.08 0.22 -32.02
C ASP A 173 25.61 -0.26 -30.67
N ILE A 174 24.96 0.61 -29.90
CA ILE A 174 24.43 0.28 -28.58
C ILE A 174 23.20 -0.66 -28.67
N LEU A 175 22.45 -0.63 -29.78
CA LEU A 175 21.26 -1.45 -29.99
C LEU A 175 21.57 -2.95 -29.99
N ASP A 176 22.80 -3.36 -30.31
CA ASP A 176 23.22 -4.77 -30.25
C ASP A 176 23.15 -5.36 -28.83
N THR A 177 23.18 -4.49 -27.80
CA THR A 177 23.05 -4.94 -26.42
C THR A 177 21.60 -5.00 -25.92
N LEU A 178 20.62 -4.57 -26.75
CA LEU A 178 19.22 -4.48 -26.35
C LEU A 178 18.63 -5.85 -25.96
N ASP A 179 19.06 -6.91 -26.67
CA ASP A 179 18.61 -8.28 -26.44
C ASP A 179 18.91 -8.77 -25.01
N VAL A 180 20.06 -8.36 -24.47
CA VAL A 180 20.43 -8.72 -23.08
C VAL A 180 19.46 -8.12 -22.06
N TRP A 181 19.04 -6.87 -22.30
CA TRP A 181 18.05 -6.22 -21.44
C TRP A 181 16.64 -6.78 -21.64
N ASP A 182 16.28 -7.14 -22.88
CA ASP A 182 15.01 -7.78 -23.19
C ASP A 182 14.90 -9.14 -22.50
N MET A 183 15.93 -9.99 -22.57
CA MET A 183 15.98 -11.27 -21.84
C MET A 183 15.79 -11.08 -20.32
N GLN A 184 16.44 -10.09 -19.71
CA GLN A 184 16.29 -9.82 -18.28
C GLN A 184 14.89 -9.29 -17.95
N LEU A 185 14.29 -8.43 -18.78
CA LEU A 185 12.92 -7.96 -18.60
C LEU A 185 11.93 -9.12 -18.67
N VAL A 186 12.10 -10.05 -19.59
CA VAL A 186 11.29 -11.27 -19.71
C VAL A 186 11.44 -12.10 -18.45
N GLN A 187 12.68 -12.38 -18.02
CA GLN A 187 12.97 -13.22 -16.85
C GLN A 187 12.26 -12.75 -15.57
N TYR A 188 12.27 -11.44 -15.29
CA TYR A 188 11.62 -10.88 -14.12
C TYR A 188 10.16 -10.53 -14.37
N GLY A 189 9.84 -10.01 -15.55
CA GLY A 189 8.51 -9.53 -15.91
C GLY A 189 7.46 -10.62 -15.96
N GLU A 190 7.77 -11.80 -16.50
CA GLU A 190 6.84 -12.93 -16.53
C GLU A 190 6.49 -13.41 -15.11
N LYS A 191 7.45 -13.46 -14.20
CA LYS A 191 7.19 -13.81 -12.79
C LYS A 191 6.25 -12.81 -12.11
N ILE A 192 6.44 -11.51 -12.38
CA ILE A 192 5.56 -10.45 -11.89
C ILE A 192 4.15 -10.64 -12.44
N ILE A 193 3.99 -10.86 -13.75
CA ILE A 193 2.70 -11.08 -14.41
C ILE A 193 1.99 -12.29 -13.79
N GLN A 194 2.67 -13.42 -13.67
CA GLN A 194 2.11 -14.64 -13.08
C GLN A 194 1.68 -14.44 -11.62
N ARG A 195 2.48 -13.72 -10.82
CA ARG A 195 2.11 -13.46 -9.43
C ARG A 195 0.93 -12.50 -9.30
N ARG A 196 0.83 -11.48 -10.18
CA ARG A 196 -0.32 -10.58 -10.25
C ARG A 196 -1.60 -11.28 -10.69
N LEU A 197 -1.52 -12.16 -11.70
CA LEU A 197 -2.64 -12.99 -12.11
C LEU A 197 -3.18 -13.81 -10.93
N ARG A 198 -2.31 -14.54 -10.23
CA ARG A 198 -2.69 -15.31 -9.04
C ARG A 198 -3.29 -14.42 -7.95
N PHE A 199 -2.74 -13.24 -7.72
CA PHE A 199 -3.28 -12.29 -6.74
C PHE A 199 -4.72 -11.87 -7.09
N ILE A 200 -5.01 -11.60 -8.35
CA ILE A 200 -6.37 -11.25 -8.79
C ILE A 200 -7.33 -12.44 -8.62
N GLU A 201 -6.88 -13.66 -8.86
CA GLU A 201 -7.67 -14.88 -8.59
C GLU A 201 -7.95 -15.04 -7.09
N GLU A 202 -6.93 -14.87 -6.25
CA GLU A 202 -7.05 -14.91 -4.79
C GLU A 202 -8.04 -13.84 -4.27
N VAL A 203 -7.95 -12.61 -4.77
CA VAL A 203 -8.89 -11.52 -4.43
C VAL A 203 -10.30 -11.84 -4.92
N ASN A 204 -10.46 -12.38 -6.14
CA ASN A 204 -11.78 -12.72 -6.71
C ASN A 204 -12.51 -13.80 -5.91
N ALA A 205 -11.79 -14.69 -5.26
CA ALA A 205 -12.40 -15.71 -4.38
C ALA A 205 -13.09 -15.09 -3.14
N ILE A 206 -12.79 -13.84 -2.82
CA ILE A 206 -13.21 -13.16 -1.58
C ILE A 206 -14.12 -11.96 -1.88
N ILE A 207 -13.70 -11.09 -2.80
CA ILE A 207 -14.27 -9.75 -2.97
C ILE A 207 -15.74 -9.76 -3.39
N GLY A 208 -16.17 -10.77 -4.17
CA GLY A 208 -17.55 -10.88 -4.64
C GLY A 208 -18.56 -11.00 -3.51
N ASP A 209 -18.25 -11.78 -2.48
CA ASP A 209 -19.12 -11.98 -1.32
C ASP A 209 -19.10 -10.77 -0.38
N ILE A 210 -17.94 -10.14 -0.17
CA ILE A 210 -17.82 -8.91 0.61
C ILE A 210 -18.65 -7.80 -0.05
N HIS A 211 -18.49 -7.61 -1.35
CA HIS A 211 -19.22 -6.59 -2.09
C HIS A 211 -20.74 -6.82 -2.07
N HIS A 212 -21.17 -8.08 -2.20
CA HIS A 212 -22.57 -8.46 -2.11
C HIS A 212 -23.18 -8.08 -0.77
N LYS A 213 -22.49 -8.35 0.35
CA LYS A 213 -22.92 -7.94 1.69
C LYS A 213 -22.96 -6.43 1.85
N LEU A 214 -21.92 -5.70 1.41
CA LEU A 214 -21.85 -4.24 1.47
C LEU A 214 -22.92 -3.53 0.64
N THR A 215 -23.42 -4.18 -0.43
CA THR A 215 -24.48 -3.65 -1.27
C THR A 215 -25.89 -4.10 -0.86
N GLY A 216 -26.01 -4.82 0.27
CA GLY A 216 -27.30 -5.36 0.73
C GLY A 216 -27.87 -6.41 -0.24
N GLY A 217 -27.02 -7.22 -0.83
CA GLY A 217 -27.40 -8.32 -1.71
C GLY A 217 -27.65 -7.94 -3.17
N ARG A 218 -27.37 -6.68 -3.58
CA ARG A 218 -27.75 -6.15 -4.90
C ARG A 218 -26.74 -6.43 -6.00
N GLU A 219 -25.44 -6.37 -5.69
CA GLU A 219 -24.36 -6.44 -6.67
C GLU A 219 -23.26 -7.39 -6.22
N ARG A 220 -22.59 -8.00 -7.19
CA ARG A 220 -21.31 -8.70 -7.01
C ARG A 220 -20.27 -8.03 -7.89
N ILE A 221 -19.06 -7.88 -7.38
CA ILE A 221 -17.92 -7.34 -8.12
C ILE A 221 -16.93 -8.45 -8.44
N GLY A 222 -16.27 -8.33 -9.58
CA GLY A 222 -15.13 -9.16 -9.97
C GLY A 222 -14.03 -8.30 -10.56
N LEU A 223 -12.80 -8.76 -10.43
CA LEU A 223 -11.62 -8.13 -11.00
C LEU A 223 -11.12 -8.95 -12.19
N SER A 224 -10.61 -8.26 -13.21
CA SER A 224 -9.84 -8.90 -14.27
C SER A 224 -8.49 -8.20 -14.43
N TYR A 225 -7.44 -9.00 -14.58
CA TYR A 225 -6.11 -8.51 -14.84
C TYR A 225 -5.94 -8.21 -16.32
N GLU A 226 -5.43 -7.03 -16.63
CA GLU A 226 -5.16 -6.53 -17.98
C GLU A 226 -3.64 -6.40 -18.15
N PRO A 227 -2.93 -7.45 -18.66
CA PRO A 227 -1.47 -7.41 -18.80
C PRO A 227 -1.04 -6.40 -19.86
N GLY A 228 0.02 -5.67 -19.59
CA GLY A 228 0.57 -4.65 -20.50
C GLY A 228 1.21 -5.22 -21.79
N CYS A 229 1.35 -6.53 -21.89
CA CYS A 229 1.70 -7.27 -23.10
C CYS A 229 0.48 -7.77 -23.90
N GLY A 230 -0.75 -7.55 -23.40
CA GLY A 230 -1.98 -8.06 -23.98
C GLY A 230 -2.04 -9.60 -23.92
N ALA A 231 -2.43 -10.21 -25.03
CA ALA A 231 -2.52 -11.68 -25.15
C ALA A 231 -1.19 -12.37 -25.53
N LEU A 232 -0.11 -11.60 -25.75
CA LEU A 232 1.21 -12.13 -26.11
C LEU A 232 2.01 -12.48 -24.87
N SER A 233 2.99 -13.40 -24.99
CA SER A 233 4.07 -13.51 -24.02
C SER A 233 4.85 -12.19 -23.97
N LEU A 234 5.52 -11.90 -22.86
CA LEU A 234 6.28 -10.67 -22.73
C LEU A 234 7.42 -10.58 -23.76
N ASP A 235 8.05 -11.73 -24.04
CA ASP A 235 9.09 -11.86 -25.06
C ASP A 235 8.57 -11.45 -26.45
N ALA A 236 7.51 -12.09 -26.93
CA ALA A 236 6.90 -11.76 -28.21
C ALA A 236 6.37 -10.33 -28.29
N ALA A 237 5.91 -9.78 -27.16
CA ALA A 237 5.46 -8.40 -27.10
C ALA A 237 6.62 -7.40 -27.19
N LEU A 238 7.75 -7.67 -26.55
CA LEU A 238 8.96 -6.83 -26.66
C LEU A 238 9.52 -6.85 -28.07
N GLU A 239 9.66 -8.03 -28.68
CA GLU A 239 10.11 -8.19 -30.06
C GLU A 239 9.22 -7.40 -31.04
N LYS A 240 7.90 -7.61 -30.96
CA LYS A 240 6.91 -6.91 -31.82
C LYS A 240 6.95 -5.40 -31.69
N ASN A 241 7.27 -4.87 -30.50
CA ASN A 241 7.28 -3.43 -30.23
C ASN A 241 8.68 -2.80 -30.30
N ARG A 242 9.73 -3.56 -30.66
CA ARG A 242 11.12 -3.11 -30.65
C ARG A 242 11.35 -1.81 -31.43
N GLU A 243 10.89 -1.72 -32.66
CA GLU A 243 11.01 -0.50 -33.49
C GLU A 243 10.25 0.69 -32.90
N ARG A 244 9.08 0.44 -32.33
CA ARG A 244 8.30 1.46 -31.64
C ARG A 244 9.05 1.98 -30.42
N ASP A 245 9.61 1.10 -29.61
CA ASP A 245 10.35 1.45 -28.40
C ASP A 245 11.59 2.28 -28.72
N ILE A 246 12.30 1.95 -29.80
CA ILE A 246 13.46 2.73 -30.33
C ILE A 246 13.00 4.13 -30.69
N ARG A 247 11.94 4.28 -31.49
CA ARG A 247 11.40 5.59 -31.88
C ARG A 247 10.93 6.42 -30.69
N MET A 248 10.21 5.79 -29.73
CA MET A 248 9.63 6.45 -28.57
C MET A 248 10.63 6.61 -27.42
N LYS A 249 11.84 6.04 -27.53
CA LYS A 249 12.92 6.06 -26.54
C LYS A 249 12.46 5.53 -25.16
N SER A 250 11.53 4.56 -25.18
CA SER A 250 10.93 4.00 -23.96
C SER A 250 10.26 2.65 -24.22
N THR A 251 10.31 1.78 -23.24
CA THR A 251 9.64 0.47 -23.25
C THR A 251 8.13 0.65 -23.18
N SER A 252 7.40 0.13 -24.16
CA SER A 252 5.95 0.33 -24.29
C SER A 252 5.10 -0.84 -23.76
N VAL A 253 5.68 -1.99 -23.46
CA VAL A 253 5.00 -3.21 -23.03
C VAL A 253 5.63 -3.80 -21.78
N GLY A 254 4.84 -4.54 -20.99
CA GLY A 254 5.31 -5.26 -19.80
C GLY A 254 4.60 -4.83 -18.51
N PRO A 255 4.98 -5.40 -17.34
CA PRO A 255 4.32 -5.18 -16.05
C PRO A 255 4.12 -3.73 -15.64
N HIS A 256 4.98 -2.81 -16.06
CA HIS A 256 4.85 -1.38 -15.81
C HIS A 256 3.71 -0.72 -16.63
N ARG A 257 3.01 -1.48 -17.48
CA ARG A 257 1.85 -1.07 -18.27
C ARG A 257 0.56 -1.82 -17.92
N ASP A 258 0.62 -2.76 -16.98
CA ASP A 258 -0.54 -3.53 -16.54
C ASP A 258 -1.65 -2.66 -15.94
N ASP A 259 -2.86 -3.22 -15.96
CA ASP A 259 -4.01 -2.62 -15.29
C ASP A 259 -4.89 -3.70 -14.64
N ILE A 260 -5.86 -3.24 -13.82
CA ILE A 260 -6.94 -4.06 -13.24
C ILE A 260 -8.27 -3.45 -13.64
N CYS A 261 -9.17 -4.25 -14.18
CA CYS A 261 -10.55 -3.87 -14.42
C CYS A 261 -11.44 -4.31 -13.26
N PHE A 262 -12.44 -3.50 -12.91
CA PHE A 262 -13.43 -3.77 -11.86
C PHE A 262 -14.80 -3.87 -12.51
N MET A 263 -15.39 -5.07 -12.53
CA MET A 263 -16.67 -5.34 -13.18
C MET A 263 -17.75 -5.64 -12.15
N ALA A 264 -18.85 -4.89 -12.20
CA ALA A 264 -20.06 -5.20 -11.44
C ALA A 264 -21.30 -4.98 -12.30
N GLY A 265 -22.24 -5.93 -12.26
CA GLY A 265 -23.46 -5.85 -13.07
C GLY A 265 -23.20 -5.74 -14.59
N GLY A 266 -22.07 -6.24 -15.08
CA GLY A 266 -21.68 -6.17 -16.49
C GLY A 266 -21.06 -4.84 -16.94
N ILE A 267 -20.82 -3.89 -16.02
CA ILE A 267 -20.21 -2.59 -16.33
C ILE A 267 -18.84 -2.43 -15.68
N ASP A 268 -17.94 -1.71 -16.34
CA ASP A 268 -16.66 -1.30 -15.79
C ASP A 268 -16.85 -0.14 -14.81
N ILE A 269 -16.69 -0.43 -13.52
CA ILE A 269 -16.92 0.53 -12.43
C ILE A 269 -15.94 1.70 -12.48
N ARG A 270 -14.74 1.53 -13.04
CA ARG A 270 -13.76 2.61 -13.20
C ARG A 270 -14.30 3.75 -14.06
N ARG A 271 -15.09 3.41 -15.09
CA ARG A 271 -15.55 4.34 -16.13
C ARG A 271 -17.00 4.74 -15.96
N PHE A 272 -17.86 3.80 -15.59
CA PHE A 272 -19.31 3.95 -15.62
C PHE A 272 -19.96 3.81 -14.25
N GLY A 273 -19.21 3.45 -13.22
CA GLY A 273 -19.73 3.33 -11.86
C GLY A 273 -20.12 4.70 -11.27
N SER A 274 -21.23 4.75 -10.56
CA SER A 274 -21.58 5.90 -9.72
C SER A 274 -20.54 6.08 -8.61
N GLN A 275 -20.47 7.27 -8.01
CA GLN A 275 -19.55 7.53 -6.88
C GLN A 275 -19.76 6.53 -5.72
N GLY A 276 -21.03 6.18 -5.44
CA GLY A 276 -21.36 5.19 -4.42
C GLY A 276 -20.85 3.80 -4.76
N GLN A 277 -20.97 3.36 -6.02
CA GLN A 277 -20.43 2.09 -6.49
C GLN A 277 -18.89 2.06 -6.42
N GLN A 278 -18.23 3.15 -6.85
CA GLN A 278 -16.78 3.28 -6.78
C GLN A 278 -16.25 3.23 -5.33
N ARG A 279 -16.91 3.93 -4.39
CA ARG A 279 -16.58 3.86 -2.96
C ARG A 279 -16.78 2.46 -2.38
N THR A 280 -17.89 1.79 -2.75
CA THR A 280 -18.14 0.42 -2.31
C THR A 280 -17.13 -0.56 -2.89
N ALA A 281 -16.73 -0.38 -4.16
CA ALA A 281 -15.69 -1.21 -4.79
C ALA A 281 -14.34 -1.05 -4.09
N ALA A 282 -13.92 0.18 -3.77
CA ALA A 282 -12.70 0.45 -3.03
C ALA A 282 -12.74 -0.17 -1.62
N LEU A 283 -13.83 0.00 -0.88
CA LEU A 283 -14.01 -0.61 0.45
C LEU A 283 -13.99 -2.14 0.36
N SER A 284 -14.67 -2.73 -0.63
CA SER A 284 -14.67 -4.19 -0.84
C SER A 284 -13.27 -4.73 -1.09
N LEU A 285 -12.48 -4.02 -1.90
CA LEU A 285 -11.10 -4.37 -2.19
C LEU A 285 -10.25 -4.36 -0.92
N LYS A 286 -10.34 -3.29 -0.13
CA LYS A 286 -9.58 -3.13 1.12
C LYS A 286 -9.97 -4.17 2.19
N LEU A 287 -11.25 -4.50 2.30
CA LEU A 287 -11.69 -5.58 3.20
C LEU A 287 -11.21 -6.96 2.72
N SER A 288 -11.11 -7.15 1.39
CA SER A 288 -10.57 -8.40 0.83
C SER A 288 -9.08 -8.57 1.16
N GLU A 289 -8.31 -7.49 1.28
CA GLU A 289 -6.90 -7.54 1.69
C GLU A 289 -6.75 -8.12 3.09
N ILE A 290 -7.62 -7.74 4.04
CA ILE A 290 -7.57 -8.27 5.41
C ILE A 290 -7.68 -9.80 5.38
N GLU A 291 -8.68 -10.29 4.66
CA GLU A 291 -8.93 -11.73 4.57
C GLU A 291 -7.79 -12.44 3.81
N LEU A 292 -7.27 -11.83 2.76
CA LEU A 292 -6.15 -12.37 2.00
C LEU A 292 -4.87 -12.47 2.86
N VAL A 293 -4.55 -11.44 3.65
CA VAL A 293 -3.42 -11.46 4.59
C VAL A 293 -3.59 -12.61 5.59
N ARG A 294 -4.79 -12.77 6.18
CA ARG A 294 -5.09 -13.87 7.11
C ARG A 294 -4.86 -15.24 6.46
N GLN A 295 -5.30 -15.42 5.22
CA GLN A 295 -5.15 -16.68 4.50
C GLN A 295 -3.70 -17.01 4.14
N ILE A 296 -2.91 -16.02 3.70
CA ILE A 296 -1.53 -16.21 3.25
C ILE A 296 -0.55 -16.27 4.42
N ILE A 297 -0.65 -15.29 5.32
CA ILE A 297 0.34 -15.10 6.41
C ILE A 297 0.02 -15.96 7.63
N LYS A 298 -1.25 -16.43 7.76
CA LYS A 298 -1.77 -17.16 8.94
C LYS A 298 -1.64 -16.34 10.23
N ASP A 299 -1.70 -15.02 10.11
CA ASP A 299 -1.66 -14.04 11.20
C ASP A 299 -2.63 -12.89 10.86
N THR A 300 -2.99 -12.07 11.83
CA THR A 300 -3.83 -10.89 11.61
C THR A 300 -2.96 -9.68 11.26
N PRO A 301 -3.34 -8.89 10.22
CA PRO A 301 -2.69 -7.59 9.98
C PRO A 301 -3.02 -6.60 11.09
N VAL A 302 -2.30 -5.50 11.17
CA VAL A 302 -2.75 -4.31 11.91
C VAL A 302 -3.46 -3.38 10.93
N LEU A 303 -4.62 -2.86 11.35
CA LEU A 303 -5.42 -1.96 10.53
C LEU A 303 -5.14 -0.51 10.90
N LEU A 304 -4.99 0.30 9.87
CA LEU A 304 -4.81 1.73 9.96
C LEU A 304 -5.97 2.40 9.22
N LEU A 305 -6.91 2.99 9.95
CA LEU A 305 -8.13 3.62 9.40
C LEU A 305 -8.01 5.15 9.52
N ASP A 306 -7.70 5.83 8.41
CA ASP A 306 -7.52 7.27 8.38
C ASP A 306 -8.79 7.96 7.90
N ASP A 307 -9.59 8.48 8.85
CA ASP A 307 -10.81 9.27 8.63
C ASP A 307 -11.87 8.60 7.71
N VAL A 308 -11.84 7.26 7.63
CA VAL A 308 -12.67 6.49 6.68
C VAL A 308 -14.12 6.43 7.12
N LEU A 309 -14.38 6.38 8.44
CA LEU A 309 -15.74 6.18 8.96
C LEU A 309 -16.66 7.34 8.61
N SER A 310 -16.15 8.57 8.60
CA SER A 310 -16.90 9.78 8.23
C SER A 310 -17.45 9.76 6.79
N GLU A 311 -16.82 8.98 5.90
CA GLU A 311 -17.21 8.86 4.51
C GLU A 311 -18.22 7.73 4.21
N LEU A 312 -18.51 6.90 5.20
CA LEU A 312 -19.37 5.72 5.05
C LEU A 312 -20.76 5.97 5.64
N ASP A 313 -21.78 5.43 4.99
CA ASP A 313 -23.10 5.32 5.61
C ASP A 313 -23.10 4.29 6.75
N LYS A 314 -24.13 4.35 7.60
CA LYS A 314 -24.25 3.50 8.80
C LYS A 314 -24.16 2.00 8.51
N HIS A 315 -24.68 1.53 7.37
CA HIS A 315 -24.63 0.12 7.03
C HIS A 315 -23.19 -0.33 6.74
N ARG A 316 -22.44 0.45 5.97
CA ARG A 316 -21.03 0.18 5.66
C ARG A 316 -20.13 0.38 6.87
N GLN A 317 -20.38 1.39 7.70
CA GLN A 317 -19.68 1.57 8.98
C GLN A 317 -19.82 0.33 9.86
N ASN A 318 -21.05 -0.15 10.09
CA ASN A 318 -21.31 -1.34 10.89
C ASN A 318 -20.59 -2.56 10.33
N TYR A 319 -20.71 -2.79 9.01
CA TYR A 319 -20.05 -3.92 8.37
C TYR A 319 -18.52 -3.88 8.52
N LEU A 320 -17.90 -2.70 8.35
CA LEU A 320 -16.46 -2.52 8.56
C LEU A 320 -16.10 -2.83 10.02
N LEU A 321 -16.77 -2.22 10.99
CA LEU A 321 -16.49 -2.40 12.43
C LEU A 321 -16.68 -3.85 12.87
N ASP A 322 -17.73 -4.53 12.39
CA ASP A 322 -17.97 -5.96 12.65
C ASP A 322 -16.88 -6.86 12.04
N SER A 323 -16.30 -6.45 10.90
CA SER A 323 -15.26 -7.24 10.22
C SER A 323 -13.87 -7.16 10.88
N ILE A 324 -13.67 -6.18 11.79
CA ILE A 324 -12.34 -5.87 12.35
C ILE A 324 -12.22 -6.06 13.87
N HIS A 325 -13.26 -6.59 14.54
CA HIS A 325 -13.35 -6.64 16.01
C HIS A 325 -12.19 -7.41 16.69
N ASP A 326 -11.57 -8.37 15.99
CA ASP A 326 -10.47 -9.20 16.50
C ASP A 326 -9.08 -8.73 16.01
N ILE A 327 -8.98 -7.51 15.49
CA ILE A 327 -7.76 -7.00 14.86
C ILE A 327 -7.31 -5.74 15.58
N GLN A 328 -6.02 -5.63 15.88
CA GLN A 328 -5.48 -4.35 16.36
C GLN A 328 -5.73 -3.27 15.32
N THR A 329 -6.45 -2.21 15.72
CA THR A 329 -6.86 -1.15 14.82
C THR A 329 -6.48 0.20 15.40
N LEU A 330 -5.85 1.03 14.56
CA LEU A 330 -5.55 2.43 14.83
C LEU A 330 -6.48 3.28 13.96
N ILE A 331 -7.31 4.10 14.58
CA ILE A 331 -8.36 4.87 13.88
C ILE A 331 -8.12 6.35 14.10
N THR A 332 -8.17 7.16 13.05
CA THR A 332 -8.28 8.61 13.16
C THR A 332 -9.70 9.06 12.86
N CYS A 333 -10.18 10.06 13.58
CA CYS A 333 -11.50 10.68 13.39
C CYS A 333 -11.50 12.14 13.84
N THR A 334 -12.55 12.88 13.48
CA THR A 334 -12.72 14.27 13.93
C THR A 334 -13.44 14.37 15.27
N GLY A 335 -14.26 13.37 15.64
CA GLY A 335 -15.00 13.29 16.90
C GLY A 335 -15.30 11.86 17.28
N LEU A 336 -15.77 11.66 18.51
CA LEU A 336 -16.08 10.34 19.05
C LEU A 336 -17.54 9.92 18.84
N ASP A 337 -18.41 10.81 18.35
CA ASP A 337 -19.85 10.57 18.19
C ASP A 337 -20.15 9.38 17.25
N GLU A 338 -19.27 9.11 16.32
CA GLU A 338 -19.38 7.99 15.38
C GLU A 338 -19.30 6.62 16.11
N PHE A 339 -18.67 6.55 17.29
CA PHE A 339 -18.46 5.33 18.05
C PHE A 339 -19.48 5.13 19.17
N VAL A 340 -20.16 6.20 19.63
CA VAL A 340 -21.09 6.16 20.77
C VAL A 340 -22.27 5.20 20.54
N ASN A 341 -22.67 5.00 19.29
CA ASN A 341 -23.81 4.16 18.91
C ASN A 341 -23.40 2.72 18.51
N HIS A 342 -22.11 2.40 18.51
CA HIS A 342 -21.61 1.09 18.12
C HIS A 342 -21.15 0.29 19.34
N ARG A 343 -21.45 -1.01 19.36
CA ARG A 343 -20.93 -1.97 20.36
C ARG A 343 -19.42 -2.25 20.18
N PHE A 344 -18.70 -1.29 19.61
CA PHE A 344 -17.28 -1.40 19.35
C PHE A 344 -16.48 -1.10 20.62
N SER A 345 -15.64 -2.03 21.06
CA SER A 345 -14.81 -1.85 22.25
C SER A 345 -13.70 -0.85 21.98
N ILE A 346 -13.78 0.33 22.57
CA ILE A 346 -12.70 1.32 22.52
C ILE A 346 -11.76 1.03 23.70
N ASN A 347 -10.48 0.81 23.42
CA ASN A 347 -9.49 0.45 24.43
C ASN A 347 -8.63 1.64 24.87
N LYS A 348 -8.16 2.44 23.89
CA LYS A 348 -7.42 3.67 24.17
C LYS A 348 -7.92 4.81 23.30
N VAL A 349 -8.04 5.97 23.89
CA VAL A 349 -8.40 7.21 23.21
C VAL A 349 -7.30 8.23 23.40
N PHE A 350 -6.93 8.89 22.31
CA PHE A 350 -5.92 9.93 22.27
C PHE A 350 -6.49 11.20 21.64
N HIS A 351 -6.39 12.30 22.34
CA HIS A 351 -6.68 13.61 21.77
C HIS A 351 -5.42 14.18 21.11
N VAL A 352 -5.57 14.60 19.86
CA VAL A 352 -4.46 15.14 19.04
C VAL A 352 -4.71 16.60 18.75
N GLN A 353 -3.82 17.48 19.23
CA GLN A 353 -3.91 18.92 19.05
C GLN A 353 -2.53 19.52 18.82
N ASN A 354 -2.33 20.24 17.70
CA ASN A 354 -1.10 20.94 17.35
C ASN A 354 0.20 20.11 17.49
N GLY A 355 0.16 18.84 17.06
CA GLY A 355 1.31 17.96 17.20
C GLY A 355 1.57 17.45 18.62
N HIS A 356 0.64 17.63 19.53
CA HIS A 356 0.65 17.06 20.87
C HIS A 356 -0.43 15.98 20.98
N VAL A 357 -0.09 14.90 21.66
CA VAL A 357 -1.00 13.78 21.90
C VAL A 357 -1.16 13.58 23.41
N SER A 358 -2.38 13.67 23.89
CA SER A 358 -2.76 13.38 25.27
C SER A 358 -3.65 12.14 25.32
N LYS A 359 -3.38 11.24 26.25
CA LYS A 359 -4.27 10.10 26.51
C LYS A 359 -5.46 10.58 27.32
N GLU A 360 -6.68 10.22 26.87
CA GLU A 360 -7.88 10.34 27.71
C GLU A 360 -8.06 9.10 28.56
N ASN A 361 -8.46 9.32 29.82
CA ASN A 361 -8.70 8.25 30.81
C ASN A 361 -10.09 7.66 30.67
#